data_c1814bc25a7c14d941c1b90b02ab29cb
#
_entry.id   c1814bc25a7c14d941c1b90b02ab29cb
#
_cell.length_a   1.000
_cell.length_b   1.000
_cell.length_c   1.000
_cell.angle_alpha   90.00
_cell.angle_beta   90.00
_cell.angle_gamma   90.00
#
_symmetry.space_group_name_H-M   'P 1'
#
loop_
_entity.id
_entity.type
_entity.pdbx_description
1 polymer ?
#
loop_
_entity_poly.entity_id
_entity_poly.type
_entity_poly.pdbx_seq_one_letter_code
_entity_poly.pdbx_strand_id
1 'polypeptide(L)'
;GDVMLNDDQMAVPTRTRRQRSAEWLRLFRTHLRRSLISKFRNRGTVYSILLESPLLALLIGATLRASPDGAYEFSSSLHLPVYLFLTATIGMFLGLTNSATEILRDSPLLRRERNYRPGTLLYVGAKFISLSIPALFQCGIYTWIGHSMLDIHGMFLIHWGWMTLIA
;
A
#
# COMPACT_ATOMS: atom_id res chain seq x y z
N GLY A 1 -38.18 53.41 -1.31
CA GLY A 1 -37.23 52.96 -2.29
C GLY A 1 -36.99 51.48 -2.11
N ASP A 2 -37.81 50.65 -2.79
CA ASP A 2 -37.73 49.19 -2.73
C ASP A 2 -36.45 48.75 -3.43
N VAL A 3 -35.52 48.23 -2.71
CA VAL A 3 -34.38 47.50 -3.26
C VAL A 3 -34.91 46.16 -3.77
N MET A 4 -35.23 46.10 -5.06
CA MET A 4 -35.46 44.83 -5.75
C MET A 4 -34.16 44.03 -5.66
N LEU A 5 -34.14 43.08 -4.73
CA LEU A 5 -33.10 42.05 -4.67
C LEU A 5 -33.23 41.20 -5.93
N ASN A 6 -32.24 41.34 -6.80
CA ASN A 6 -32.17 40.64 -8.08
C ASN A 6 -31.94 39.15 -7.77
N ASP A 7 -33.02 38.37 -7.86
CA ASP A 7 -33.05 36.90 -7.63
C ASP A 7 -32.22 36.10 -8.64
N ASP A 8 -31.71 36.78 -9.69
CA ASP A 8 -30.91 36.16 -10.74
C ASP A 8 -29.46 35.82 -10.35
N GLN A 9 -28.98 36.20 -9.17
CA GLN A 9 -27.59 35.95 -8.76
C GLN A 9 -27.37 34.65 -7.98
N MET A 10 -28.43 33.88 -7.70
CA MET A 10 -28.32 32.60 -6.98
C MET A 10 -28.49 31.35 -7.86
N ALA A 11 -28.31 31.46 -9.14
CA ALA A 11 -28.23 30.27 -9.99
C ALA A 11 -26.91 29.54 -9.71
N VAL A 12 -26.93 28.68 -8.72
CA VAL A 12 -25.83 27.69 -8.50
C VAL A 12 -25.72 26.88 -9.82
N PRO A 13 -24.60 26.96 -10.55
CA PRO A 13 -24.47 26.27 -11.82
C PRO A 13 -24.63 24.76 -11.59
N THR A 14 -25.69 24.18 -12.17
CA THR A 14 -25.96 22.76 -12.18
C THR A 14 -24.86 22.05 -12.97
N ARG A 15 -23.78 21.65 -12.25
CA ARG A 15 -22.63 20.94 -12.83
C ARG A 15 -23.09 19.59 -13.39
N THR A 16 -22.89 19.39 -14.68
CA THR A 16 -23.19 18.14 -15.38
C THR A 16 -22.40 16.98 -14.74
N ARG A 17 -22.99 15.78 -14.69
CA ARG A 17 -22.40 14.56 -14.10
C ARG A 17 -20.99 14.27 -14.65
N ARG A 18 -20.75 14.58 -15.93
CA ARG A 18 -19.46 14.43 -16.62
C ARG A 18 -18.39 15.42 -16.13
N GLN A 19 -18.78 16.64 -15.75
CA GLN A 19 -17.87 17.63 -15.18
C GLN A 19 -17.46 17.26 -13.76
N ARG A 20 -18.39 16.72 -12.96
CA ARG A 20 -18.09 16.20 -11.61
C ARG A 20 -17.10 15.04 -11.63
N SER A 21 -17.23 14.10 -12.57
CA SER A 21 -16.29 12.98 -12.68
C SER A 21 -14.89 13.41 -13.13
N ALA A 22 -14.78 14.38 -14.03
CA ALA A 22 -13.48 14.91 -14.46
C ALA A 22 -12.77 15.70 -13.34
N GLU A 23 -13.52 16.51 -12.57
CA GLU A 23 -12.98 17.20 -11.39
C GLU A 23 -12.56 16.21 -10.31
N TRP A 24 -13.37 15.17 -10.08
CA TRP A 24 -13.06 14.09 -9.14
C TRP A 24 -11.73 13.39 -9.49
N LEU A 25 -11.56 13.04 -10.77
CA LEU A 25 -10.33 12.39 -11.26
C LEU A 25 -9.10 13.29 -11.14
N ARG A 26 -9.27 14.60 -11.39
CA ARG A 26 -8.21 15.60 -11.23
C ARG A 26 -7.78 15.72 -9.78
N LEU A 27 -8.72 15.84 -8.86
CA LEU A 27 -8.46 15.92 -7.41
C LEU A 27 -7.79 14.64 -6.91
N PHE A 28 -8.30 13.48 -7.33
CA PHE A 28 -7.73 12.18 -7.00
C PHE A 28 -6.27 12.07 -7.44
N ARG A 29 -5.97 12.38 -8.71
CA ARG A 29 -4.62 12.37 -9.25
C ARG A 29 -3.68 13.33 -8.51
N THR A 30 -4.18 14.50 -8.13
CA THR A 30 -3.40 15.50 -7.39
C THR A 30 -3.07 15.00 -5.98
N HIS A 31 -4.04 14.44 -5.27
CA HIS A 31 -3.83 13.85 -3.96
C HIS A 31 -2.89 12.65 -4.01
N LEU A 32 -3.06 11.76 -4.99
CA LEU A 32 -2.20 10.60 -5.18
C LEU A 32 -0.76 11.02 -5.47
N ARG A 33 -0.55 11.94 -6.41
CA ARG A 33 0.78 12.46 -6.76
C ARG A 33 1.45 13.12 -5.56
N ARG A 34 0.74 13.94 -4.80
CA ARG A 34 1.26 14.60 -3.60
C ARG A 34 1.68 13.57 -2.54
N SER A 35 0.85 12.54 -2.31
CA SER A 35 1.14 11.47 -1.37
C SER A 35 2.38 10.67 -1.76
N LEU A 36 2.49 10.26 -3.03
CA LEU A 36 3.64 9.52 -3.54
C LEU A 36 4.92 10.34 -3.47
N ILE A 37 4.92 11.58 -3.96
CA ILE A 37 6.11 12.46 -3.91
C ILE A 37 6.56 12.68 -2.47
N SER A 38 5.63 12.88 -1.54
CA SER A 38 5.94 13.06 -0.12
C SER A 38 6.59 11.81 0.49
N LYS A 39 6.18 10.61 0.09
CA LYS A 39 6.80 9.34 0.53
C LYS A 39 8.21 9.18 -0.01
N PHE A 40 8.39 9.31 -1.31
CA PHE A 40 9.69 9.11 -1.95
C PHE A 40 10.71 10.19 -1.61
N ARG A 41 10.27 11.39 -1.23
CA ARG A 41 11.15 12.46 -0.77
C ARG A 41 11.71 12.24 0.63
N ASN A 42 11.01 11.48 1.46
CA ASN A 42 11.49 11.13 2.80
C ASN A 42 12.42 9.91 2.71
N ARG A 43 13.73 10.16 2.70
CA ARG A 43 14.77 9.12 2.60
C ARG A 43 14.65 8.06 3.69
N GLY A 44 14.32 8.46 4.93
CA GLY A 44 14.13 7.52 6.04
C GLY A 44 13.03 6.49 5.75
N THR A 45 11.87 6.94 5.27
CA THR A 45 10.77 6.05 4.89
C THR A 45 11.16 5.12 3.74
N VAL A 46 11.88 5.63 2.73
CA VAL A 46 12.33 4.82 1.59
C VAL A 46 13.33 3.75 2.03
N TYR A 47 14.30 4.10 2.89
CA TYR A 47 15.26 3.14 3.43
C TYR A 47 14.59 2.07 4.30
N SER A 48 13.62 2.45 5.15
CA SER A 48 12.85 1.50 5.94
C SER A 48 12.13 0.50 5.06
N ILE A 49 11.39 0.99 4.06
CA ILE A 49 10.65 0.16 3.11
C ILE A 49 11.58 -0.78 2.33
N LEU A 50 12.73 -0.27 1.90
CA LEU A 50 13.66 -1.03 1.06
C LEU A 50 14.47 -2.07 1.85
N LEU A 51 14.78 -1.80 3.12
CA LEU A 51 15.64 -2.66 3.95
C LEU A 51 14.84 -3.72 4.72
N GLU A 52 13.64 -3.39 5.17
CA GLU A 52 12.80 -4.25 6.01
C GLU A 52 12.43 -5.56 5.30
N SER A 53 12.01 -5.49 4.07
CA SER A 53 11.58 -6.64 3.27
C SER A 53 12.71 -7.64 2.98
N PRO A 54 13.88 -7.25 2.44
CA PRO A 54 14.97 -8.20 2.20
C PRO A 54 15.56 -8.75 3.48
N LEU A 55 15.60 -7.94 4.57
CA LEU A 55 16.11 -8.42 5.86
C LEU A 55 15.25 -9.54 6.42
N LEU A 56 13.93 -9.38 6.39
CA LEU A 56 12.99 -10.42 6.82
C LEU A 56 13.04 -11.65 5.91
N ALA A 57 13.17 -11.46 4.59
CA ALA A 57 13.30 -12.56 3.64
C ALA A 57 14.58 -13.37 3.87
N LEU A 58 15.71 -12.69 4.11
CA LEU A 58 16.98 -13.34 4.42
C LEU A 58 16.93 -14.08 5.75
N LEU A 59 16.35 -13.47 6.78
CA LEU A 59 16.22 -14.09 8.11
C LEU A 59 15.43 -15.40 8.01
N ILE A 60 14.28 -15.40 7.36
CA ILE A 60 13.43 -16.59 7.24
C ILE A 60 14.03 -17.59 6.28
N GLY A 61 14.55 -17.15 5.13
CA GLY A 61 15.21 -18.03 4.19
C GLY A 61 16.41 -18.75 4.81
N ALA A 62 17.23 -18.04 5.58
CA ALA A 62 18.37 -18.63 6.30
C ALA A 62 17.92 -19.63 7.37
N THR A 63 16.86 -19.30 8.14
CA THR A 63 16.34 -20.18 9.19
C THR A 63 15.78 -21.48 8.60
N LEU A 64 15.03 -21.40 7.53
CA LEU A 64 14.41 -22.57 6.90
C LEU A 64 15.40 -23.40 6.07
N ARG A 65 16.42 -22.75 5.47
CA ARG A 65 17.49 -23.45 4.74
C ARG A 65 18.46 -24.21 5.64
N ALA A 66 18.63 -23.76 6.88
CA ALA A 66 19.51 -24.42 7.87
C ALA A 66 18.96 -25.77 8.38
N SER A 67 17.75 -26.15 8.00
CA SER A 67 17.19 -27.46 8.29
C SER A 67 17.77 -28.50 7.34
N PRO A 68 18.40 -29.59 7.85
CA PRO A 68 19.27 -30.46 7.06
C PRO A 68 18.57 -31.52 6.20
N ASP A 69 17.29 -31.42 5.94
CA ASP A 69 16.56 -32.44 5.18
C ASP A 69 16.62 -32.17 3.68
N GLY A 70 17.22 -33.15 3.00
CA GLY A 70 17.56 -33.22 1.60
C GLY A 70 16.49 -32.79 0.58
N ALA A 71 16.78 -33.02 -0.73
CA ALA A 71 16.05 -32.62 -1.92
C ALA A 71 14.59 -32.15 -1.76
N TYR A 72 14.32 -30.97 -2.29
CA TYR A 72 12.99 -30.35 -2.33
C TYR A 72 11.93 -31.28 -2.97
N GLU A 73 11.10 -31.89 -2.15
CA GLU A 73 9.85 -32.54 -2.60
C GLU A 73 8.66 -31.78 -2.01
N PHE A 74 7.86 -31.17 -2.89
CA PHE A 74 6.66 -30.39 -2.52
C PHE A 74 5.69 -31.16 -1.60
N SER A 75 5.59 -32.47 -1.82
CA SER A 75 4.64 -33.36 -1.14
C SER A 75 5.09 -33.79 0.28
N SER A 76 6.39 -33.80 0.55
CA SER A 76 6.96 -34.31 1.81
C SER A 76 7.65 -33.24 2.66
N SER A 77 7.79 -31.99 2.16
CA SER A 77 8.49 -30.94 2.86
C SER A 77 7.61 -30.31 3.96
N LEU A 78 7.91 -30.65 5.20
CA LEU A 78 7.28 -30.05 6.40
C LEU A 78 7.52 -28.52 6.48
N HIS A 79 8.51 -28.01 5.77
CA HIS A 79 8.95 -26.61 5.81
C HIS A 79 8.06 -25.67 4.95
N LEU A 80 7.39 -26.17 3.92
CA LEU A 80 6.59 -25.36 3.05
C LEU A 80 5.36 -24.72 3.75
N PRO A 81 4.55 -25.46 4.53
CA PRO A 81 3.45 -24.86 5.30
C PRO A 81 3.94 -23.81 6.30
N VAL A 82 5.09 -24.06 6.95
CA VAL A 82 5.71 -23.10 7.87
C VAL A 82 6.14 -21.84 7.14
N TYR A 83 6.77 -21.98 5.98
CA TYR A 83 7.16 -20.85 5.13
C TYR A 83 5.94 -20.01 4.69
N LEU A 84 4.88 -20.66 4.24
CA LEU A 84 3.64 -19.97 3.84
C LEU A 84 2.99 -19.22 5.01
N PHE A 85 2.94 -19.84 6.18
CA PHE A 85 2.42 -19.20 7.39
C PHE A 85 3.25 -17.99 7.80
N LEU A 86 4.57 -18.12 7.82
CA LEU A 86 5.47 -17.01 8.13
C LEU A 86 5.36 -15.89 7.10
N THR A 87 5.24 -16.23 5.81
CA THR A 87 5.05 -15.25 4.74
C THR A 87 3.74 -14.47 4.91
N ALA A 88 2.64 -15.14 5.24
CA ALA A 88 1.37 -14.48 5.53
C ALA A 88 1.49 -13.53 6.73
N THR A 89 2.14 -13.97 7.81
CA THR A 89 2.39 -13.15 9.01
C THR A 89 3.24 -11.92 8.69
N ILE A 90 4.27 -12.07 7.87
CA ILE A 90 5.12 -10.96 7.43
C ILE A 90 4.36 -10.00 6.52
N GLY A 91 3.55 -10.51 5.59
CA GLY A 91 2.69 -9.67 4.76
C GLY A 91 1.79 -8.77 5.60
N MET A 92 1.11 -9.34 6.60
CA MET A 92 0.31 -8.57 7.56
C MET A 92 1.15 -7.54 8.32
N PHE A 93 2.33 -7.92 8.80
CA PHE A 93 3.23 -7.03 9.53
C PHE A 93 3.70 -5.85 8.66
N LEU A 94 4.12 -6.10 7.43
CA LEU A 94 4.54 -5.06 6.48
C LEU A 94 3.38 -4.10 6.16
N GLY A 95 2.18 -4.62 5.92
CA GLY A 95 0.98 -3.80 5.68
C GLY A 95 0.62 -2.93 6.88
N LEU A 96 0.66 -3.50 8.08
CA LEU A 96 0.37 -2.80 9.33
C LEU A 96 1.38 -1.67 9.60
N THR A 97 2.67 -1.96 9.46
CA THR A 97 3.76 -0.99 9.66
C THR A 97 3.66 0.18 8.68
N ASN A 98 3.41 -0.12 7.40
CA ASN A 98 3.23 0.90 6.37
C ASN A 98 1.99 1.79 6.64
N SER A 99 0.87 1.17 7.02
CA SER A 99 -0.37 1.87 7.37
C SER A 99 -0.20 2.75 8.61
N ALA A 100 0.37 2.21 9.68
CA ALA A 100 0.58 2.94 10.93
C ALA A 100 1.47 4.17 10.72
N THR A 101 2.57 4.03 10.00
CA THR A 101 3.48 5.13 9.68
C THR A 101 2.79 6.24 8.90
N GLU A 102 1.92 5.89 7.95
CA GLU A 102 1.18 6.86 7.14
C GLU A 102 0.12 7.61 7.96
N ILE A 103 -0.62 6.88 8.82
CA ILE A 103 -1.65 7.48 9.69
C ILE A 103 -1.02 8.47 10.68
N LEU A 104 0.12 8.10 11.29
CA LEU A 104 0.83 8.97 12.22
C LEU A 104 1.32 10.25 11.51
N ARG A 105 1.81 10.12 10.29
CA ARG A 105 2.31 11.25 9.51
C ARG A 105 1.22 12.22 9.08
N ASP A 106 0.03 11.71 8.79
CA ASP A 106 -1.10 12.52 8.32
C ASP A 106 -1.94 13.11 9.47
N SER A 107 -1.79 12.62 10.69
CA SER A 107 -2.56 13.06 11.85
C SER A 107 -2.57 14.60 12.04
N PRO A 108 -1.45 15.33 11.97
CA PRO A 108 -1.46 16.79 12.10
C PRO A 108 -2.14 17.49 10.91
N LEU A 109 -2.09 16.92 9.71
CA LEU A 109 -2.75 17.46 8.53
C LEU A 109 -4.28 17.32 8.65
N LEU A 110 -4.75 16.15 9.05
CA LEU A 110 -6.18 15.86 9.26
C LEU A 110 -6.80 16.75 10.32
N ARG A 111 -6.05 17.11 11.37
CA ARG A 111 -6.49 18.08 12.40
C ARG A 111 -6.71 19.48 11.82
N ARG A 112 -5.88 19.92 10.89
CA ARG A 112 -6.00 21.24 10.24
C ARG A 112 -7.11 21.28 9.19
N GLU A 113 -7.33 20.21 8.45
CA GLU A 113 -8.29 20.12 7.34
C GLU A 113 -9.69 19.67 7.80
N ARG A 114 -9.93 19.52 9.11
CA ARG A 114 -11.21 19.06 9.68
C ARG A 114 -12.41 19.89 9.25
N ASN A 115 -12.21 21.16 8.89
CA ASN A 115 -13.27 22.06 8.43
C ASN A 115 -13.47 22.06 6.90
N TYR A 116 -12.54 21.48 6.13
CA TYR A 116 -12.61 21.43 4.68
C TYR A 116 -12.80 19.97 4.25
N ARG A 117 -14.04 19.58 4.00
CA ARG A 117 -14.39 18.22 3.55
C ARG A 117 -14.36 18.07 2.02
N PRO A 118 -13.23 17.85 1.36
CA PRO A 118 -13.24 17.18 0.08
C PRO A 118 -13.65 15.72 0.35
N GLY A 119 -14.48 15.13 -0.52
CA GLY A 119 -15.11 13.83 -0.28
C GLY A 119 -14.18 12.79 0.40
N THR A 120 -14.53 12.40 1.62
CA THR A 120 -13.75 11.49 2.47
C THR A 120 -13.34 10.20 1.74
N LEU A 121 -14.21 9.68 0.88
CA LEU A 121 -13.94 8.50 0.06
C LEU A 121 -12.81 8.70 -0.95
N LEU A 122 -12.70 9.91 -1.53
CA LEU A 122 -11.65 10.24 -2.48
C LEU A 122 -10.27 10.28 -1.81
N TYR A 123 -10.23 10.85 -0.60
CA TYR A 123 -9.02 10.88 0.20
C TYR A 123 -8.57 9.47 0.61
N VAL A 124 -9.50 8.66 1.14
CA VAL A 124 -9.21 7.27 1.55
C VAL A 124 -8.76 6.41 0.36
N GLY A 125 -9.43 6.52 -0.78
CA GLY A 125 -9.05 5.79 -1.99
C GLY A 125 -7.66 6.17 -2.51
N ALA A 126 -7.33 7.46 -2.52
CA ALA A 126 -5.98 7.92 -2.92
C ALA A 126 -4.91 7.43 -1.95
N LYS A 127 -5.21 7.37 -0.66
CA LYS A 127 -4.31 6.82 0.37
C LYS A 127 -4.13 5.32 0.22
N PHE A 128 -5.20 4.58 0.00
CA PHE A 128 -5.14 3.14 -0.23
C PHE A 128 -4.20 2.80 -1.40
N ILE A 129 -4.37 3.45 -2.55
CA ILE A 129 -3.49 3.23 -3.71
C ILE A 129 -2.05 3.65 -3.41
N SER A 130 -1.86 4.76 -2.67
CA SER A 130 -0.51 5.21 -2.28
C SER A 130 0.20 4.23 -1.34
N LEU A 131 -0.54 3.45 -0.53
CA LEU A 131 0.00 2.40 0.34
C LEU A 131 0.24 1.09 -0.41
N SER A 132 -0.63 0.77 -1.37
CA SER A 132 -0.50 -0.46 -2.16
C SER A 132 0.76 -0.50 -3.02
N ILE A 133 1.23 0.64 -3.53
CA ILE A 133 2.43 0.69 -4.38
C ILE A 133 3.69 0.20 -3.64
N PRO A 134 4.09 0.75 -2.47
CA PRO A 134 5.25 0.23 -1.74
C PRO A 134 5.03 -1.21 -1.26
N ALA A 135 3.81 -1.60 -0.86
CA ALA A 135 3.51 -2.97 -0.47
C ALA A 135 3.76 -3.97 -1.60
N LEU A 136 3.34 -3.65 -2.84
CA LEU A 136 3.63 -4.45 -4.02
C LEU A 136 5.12 -4.70 -4.20
N PHE A 137 5.94 -3.66 -4.07
CA PHE A 137 7.40 -3.76 -4.19
C PHE A 137 8.02 -4.58 -3.05
N GLN A 138 7.62 -4.33 -1.82
CA GLN A 138 8.11 -5.06 -0.65
C GLN A 138 7.80 -6.55 -0.74
N CYS A 139 6.54 -6.90 -1.03
CA CYS A 139 6.12 -8.28 -1.21
C CYS A 139 6.83 -8.96 -2.38
N GLY A 140 7.09 -8.22 -3.48
CA GLY A 140 7.84 -8.73 -4.63
C GLY A 140 9.29 -9.07 -4.27
N ILE A 141 9.99 -8.16 -3.59
CA ILE A 141 11.37 -8.37 -3.15
C ILE A 141 11.44 -9.53 -2.15
N TYR A 142 10.54 -9.57 -1.17
CA TYR A 142 10.46 -10.65 -0.19
C TYR A 142 10.26 -12.02 -0.86
N THR A 143 9.27 -12.12 -1.73
CA THR A 143 8.96 -13.37 -2.43
C THR A 143 10.12 -13.80 -3.34
N TRP A 144 10.76 -12.85 -4.03
CA TRP A 144 11.89 -13.15 -4.90
C TRP A 144 13.08 -13.72 -4.13
N ILE A 145 13.47 -13.09 -3.03
CA ILE A 145 14.57 -13.56 -2.18
C ILE A 145 14.22 -14.91 -1.54
N GLY A 146 13.00 -15.03 -0.98
CA GLY A 146 12.55 -16.26 -0.34
C GLY A 146 12.54 -17.45 -1.30
N HIS A 147 12.02 -17.28 -2.52
CA HIS A 147 12.01 -18.31 -3.56
C HIS A 147 13.42 -18.67 -4.04
N SER A 148 14.31 -17.68 -4.16
CA SER A 148 15.71 -17.94 -4.53
C SER A 148 16.46 -18.73 -3.46
N MET A 149 16.17 -18.49 -2.18
CA MET A 149 16.84 -19.19 -1.06
C MET A 149 16.32 -20.60 -0.84
N LEU A 150 15.02 -20.81 -1.05
CA LEU A 150 14.34 -22.09 -0.83
C LEU A 150 14.19 -22.92 -2.12
N ASP A 151 14.71 -22.43 -3.24
CA ASP A 151 14.69 -23.09 -4.56
C ASP A 151 13.27 -23.45 -5.05
N ILE A 152 12.28 -22.59 -4.71
CA ILE A 152 10.87 -22.78 -5.08
C ILE A 152 10.65 -22.27 -6.50
N HIS A 153 10.33 -23.16 -7.44
CA HIS A 153 10.10 -22.83 -8.84
C HIS A 153 8.60 -22.86 -9.21
N GLY A 154 8.19 -21.96 -10.12
CA GLY A 154 6.87 -22.00 -10.77
C GLY A 154 5.71 -21.36 -10.00
N MET A 155 5.85 -20.98 -8.72
CA MET A 155 4.76 -20.41 -7.90
C MET A 155 4.92 -18.94 -7.54
N PHE A 156 5.89 -18.24 -8.13
CA PHE A 156 6.23 -16.86 -7.77
C PHE A 156 5.05 -15.90 -7.86
N LEU A 157 4.34 -15.85 -8.97
CA LEU A 157 3.23 -14.90 -9.18
C LEU A 157 2.06 -15.15 -8.24
N ILE A 158 1.74 -16.42 -7.97
CA ILE A 158 0.65 -16.79 -7.07
C ILE A 158 1.00 -16.37 -5.65
N HIS A 159 2.20 -16.67 -5.20
CA HIS A 159 2.68 -16.35 -3.87
C HIS A 159 2.81 -14.84 -3.65
N TRP A 160 3.39 -14.12 -4.60
CA TRP A 160 3.45 -12.67 -4.60
C TRP A 160 2.07 -12.02 -4.57
N GLY A 161 1.14 -12.53 -5.38
CA GLY A 161 -0.23 -12.04 -5.41
C GLY A 161 -0.95 -12.21 -4.08
N TRP A 162 -0.87 -13.39 -3.46
CA TRP A 162 -1.45 -13.65 -2.14
C TRP A 162 -0.82 -12.79 -1.05
N MET A 163 0.50 -12.70 -1.03
CA MET A 163 1.21 -11.89 -0.05
C MET A 163 0.83 -10.41 -0.16
N THR A 164 0.71 -9.89 -1.40
CA THR A 164 0.30 -8.51 -1.64
C THR A 164 -1.16 -8.25 -1.24
N LEU A 165 -2.03 -9.26 -1.39
CA LEU A 165 -3.44 -9.15 -0.98
C LEU A 165 -3.57 -9.09 0.55
N ILE A 166 -2.70 -9.76 1.28
CA ILE A 166 -2.68 -9.78 2.74
C ILE A 166 -2.06 -8.49 3.31
N ALA A 167 -1.08 -7.91 2.63
CA ALA A 167 -0.38 -6.69 3.05
C ALA A 167 -1.19 -5.41 2.78
#